data_4fea8be66ba73e911f5354dcab1e29d7
#
_entry.id   4fea8be66ba73e911f5354dcab1e29d7
#
_cell.length_a   1.000
_cell.length_b   1.000
_cell.length_c   1.000
_cell.angle_alpha   90.00
_cell.angle_beta   90.00
_cell.angle_gamma   90.00
#
_symmetry.space_group_name_H-M   'P 1'
#
loop_
_entity.id
_entity.type
_entity.pdbx_description
1 polymer ?
#
loop_
_entity_poly.entity_id
_entity_poly.type
_entity_poly.pdbx_seq_one_letter_code
_entity_poly.pdbx_strand_id
1 'polypeptide(L)'
;MSCCFNNLLNDKSPKPFNLKDLYQIFKIHTHQSGGFFAKSITPDGIPPKFLRKKGWKVRISGSYRSCKLNEALGVDVPIREKLPSFHFPISRKNSPPLVVGKWYIPFIFVKESARKVKQQMKKSMFYSMTLEQKWEEIYSCGRNEHENENQNEDDVVIVNVYVEREKVLICGMEATKNGTIDNNGFMLFRVYNPYNKRRVSVGLSSAIIENMRWVEEQGGWVYGNGRERVVTVKEEVTCQNEWNRFGCYVLVESFCLRTLDGKLVLRYDFRHTHKIKCKWE
;
A
#
# COMPACT_ATOMS: atom_id res chain seq x y z
N MET A 1 2.73 -30.59 -42.18
CA MET A 1 3.93 -30.10 -41.48
C MET A 1 3.47 -29.06 -40.45
N SER A 2 3.42 -29.47 -39.20
CA SER A 2 2.95 -28.60 -38.10
C SER A 2 4.18 -27.92 -37.56
N CYS A 3 4.34 -26.60 -37.85
CA CYS A 3 5.33 -25.78 -37.21
C CYS A 3 4.92 -25.44 -35.80
N CYS A 4 5.31 -26.26 -34.84
CA CYS A 4 5.26 -25.91 -33.42
C CYS A 4 6.31 -24.80 -33.17
N PHE A 5 5.92 -23.56 -33.29
CA PHE A 5 6.65 -22.46 -32.71
C PHE A 5 6.46 -22.48 -31.20
N ASN A 6 7.26 -23.28 -30.52
CA ASN A 6 7.52 -23.09 -29.10
C ASN A 6 8.29 -21.78 -28.95
N ASN A 7 7.59 -20.67 -28.99
CA ASN A 7 8.12 -19.40 -28.54
C ASN A 7 8.27 -19.49 -27.02
N LEU A 8 9.40 -19.99 -26.56
CA LEU A 8 9.88 -19.79 -25.20
C LEU A 8 10.01 -18.28 -25.00
N LEU A 9 8.99 -17.69 -24.39
CA LEU A 9 9.05 -16.33 -23.93
C LEU A 9 9.90 -16.35 -22.67
N ASN A 10 11.17 -16.02 -22.84
CA ASN A 10 12.00 -15.70 -21.71
C ASN A 10 11.46 -14.43 -21.07
N ASP A 11 11.06 -14.52 -19.81
CA ASP A 11 10.76 -13.36 -19.03
C ASP A 11 12.02 -12.49 -19.00
N LYS A 12 11.92 -11.28 -19.52
CA LYS A 12 13.00 -10.30 -19.37
C LYS A 12 13.18 -10.03 -17.89
N SER A 13 14.42 -9.81 -17.49
CA SER A 13 14.71 -9.34 -16.13
C SER A 13 13.75 -8.19 -15.75
N PRO A 14 13.22 -8.20 -14.55
CA PRO A 14 12.40 -7.10 -14.07
C PRO A 14 13.12 -5.78 -14.31
N LYS A 15 12.43 -4.85 -14.95
CA LYS A 15 12.92 -3.49 -15.12
C LYS A 15 12.29 -2.60 -14.07
N PRO A 16 13.01 -1.61 -13.53
CA PRO A 16 12.43 -0.59 -12.69
C PRO A 16 11.24 0.06 -13.38
N PHE A 17 10.23 0.43 -12.61
CA PHE A 17 9.11 1.19 -13.15
C PHE A 17 9.62 2.55 -13.65
N ASN A 18 9.29 2.89 -14.88
CA ASN A 18 9.68 4.14 -15.49
C ASN A 18 8.47 4.76 -16.18
N LEU A 19 7.99 5.89 -15.66
CA LEU A 19 6.88 6.63 -16.24
C LEU A 19 7.13 7.10 -17.69
N LYS A 20 8.39 7.20 -18.11
CA LYS A 20 8.76 7.52 -19.49
C LYS A 20 8.73 6.30 -20.42
N ASP A 21 8.68 5.09 -19.86
CA ASP A 21 8.55 3.86 -20.65
C ASP A 21 7.08 3.55 -20.91
N LEU A 22 6.56 4.06 -22.00
CA LEU A 22 5.17 3.88 -22.43
C LEU A 22 4.75 2.40 -22.55
N TYR A 23 5.70 1.47 -22.69
CA TYR A 23 5.43 0.03 -22.71
C TYR A 23 5.08 -0.54 -21.34
N GLN A 24 5.32 0.20 -20.26
CA GLN A 24 4.92 -0.16 -18.90
C GLN A 24 3.55 0.42 -18.51
N ILE A 25 2.97 1.29 -19.35
CA ILE A 25 1.76 2.04 -19.05
C ILE A 25 0.61 1.62 -19.96
N PHE A 26 -0.57 1.48 -19.37
CA PHE A 26 -1.81 1.23 -20.14
C PHE A 26 -3.02 1.90 -19.45
N LYS A 27 -4.00 2.25 -20.27
CA LYS A 27 -5.30 2.74 -19.81
C LYS A 27 -6.28 1.59 -19.70
N ILE A 28 -7.14 1.65 -18.70
CA ILE A 28 -8.27 0.74 -18.54
C ILE A 28 -9.51 1.46 -19.05
N HIS A 29 -10.23 0.81 -19.94
CA HIS A 29 -11.47 1.29 -20.50
C HIS A 29 -12.63 0.39 -20.09
N THR A 30 -13.78 0.96 -19.80
CA THR A 30 -15.02 0.22 -19.60
C THR A 30 -15.60 -0.24 -20.93
N HIS A 31 -16.19 -1.42 -20.94
CA HIS A 31 -16.91 -1.93 -22.12
C HIS A 31 -18.40 -1.61 -22.00
N GLN A 32 -19.06 -1.28 -23.13
CA GLN A 32 -20.49 -0.93 -23.14
C GLN A 32 -21.40 -2.06 -22.60
N SER A 33 -21.01 -3.30 -22.80
CA SER A 33 -21.72 -4.48 -22.29
C SER A 33 -21.37 -4.86 -20.85
N GLY A 34 -20.64 -4.01 -20.12
CA GLY A 34 -20.08 -4.28 -18.81
C GLY A 34 -18.71 -4.95 -18.88
N GLY A 35 -17.91 -4.77 -17.81
CA GLY A 35 -16.52 -5.21 -17.75
C GLY A 35 -15.56 -4.15 -18.26
N PHE A 36 -14.32 -4.54 -18.50
CA PHE A 36 -13.25 -3.61 -18.89
C PHE A 36 -12.20 -4.27 -19.76
N PHE A 37 -11.42 -3.46 -20.45
CA PHE A 37 -10.23 -3.90 -21.17
C PHE A 37 -9.08 -2.93 -20.94
N ALA A 38 -7.87 -3.44 -21.02
CA ALA A 38 -6.65 -2.65 -20.91
C ALA A 38 -6.11 -2.31 -22.29
N LYS A 39 -5.79 -1.03 -22.50
CA LYS A 39 -5.17 -0.53 -23.73
C LYS A 39 -3.79 0.04 -23.42
N SER A 40 -2.75 -0.43 -24.12
CA SER A 40 -1.43 0.18 -24.04
C SER A 40 -1.49 1.64 -24.48
N ILE A 41 -0.70 2.50 -23.85
CA ILE A 41 -0.56 3.90 -24.27
C ILE A 41 0.32 4.00 -25.52
N THR A 42 1.10 2.96 -25.81
CA THR A 42 1.95 2.93 -27.01
C THR A 42 1.12 2.94 -28.29
N PRO A 43 1.62 3.57 -29.38
CA PRO A 43 0.88 3.70 -30.66
C PRO A 43 0.52 2.37 -31.33
N ASP A 44 1.26 1.30 -31.04
CA ASP A 44 1.00 -0.04 -31.59
C ASP A 44 -0.19 -0.76 -30.91
N GLY A 45 -0.85 -0.10 -30.00
CA GLY A 45 -2.11 -0.56 -29.37
C GLY A 45 -1.91 -1.52 -28.22
N ILE A 46 -2.45 -2.70 -28.26
CA ILE A 46 -2.57 -3.49 -27.13
C ILE A 46 -2.88 -4.90 -27.25
N PRO A 47 -2.63 -5.63 -26.20
CA PRO A 47 -1.76 -5.49 -25.04
C PRO A 47 -0.31 -5.36 -25.49
N PRO A 48 0.63 -4.99 -24.62
CA PRO A 48 2.05 -4.96 -24.99
C PRO A 48 2.45 -6.19 -25.81
N LYS A 49 3.32 -6.02 -26.79
CA LYS A 49 3.68 -7.07 -27.76
C LYS A 49 4.07 -8.39 -27.10
N PHE A 50 4.73 -8.33 -25.94
CA PHE A 50 5.13 -9.52 -25.18
C PHE A 50 3.93 -10.30 -24.63
N LEU A 51 2.86 -9.64 -24.18
CA LEU A 51 1.65 -10.30 -23.72
C LEU A 51 0.87 -10.94 -24.88
N ARG A 52 0.83 -10.29 -26.03
CA ARG A 52 0.22 -10.86 -27.25
C ARG A 52 0.96 -12.13 -27.69
N LYS A 53 2.29 -12.13 -27.64
CA LYS A 53 3.10 -13.30 -27.95
C LYS A 53 2.89 -14.47 -26.99
N LYS A 54 2.50 -14.19 -25.74
CA LYS A 54 2.07 -15.21 -24.75
C LYS A 54 0.65 -15.75 -25.00
N GLY A 55 0.01 -15.35 -26.08
CA GLY A 55 -1.36 -15.78 -26.39
C GLY A 55 -2.40 -15.13 -25.47
N TRP A 56 -2.07 -14.02 -24.83
CA TRP A 56 -2.98 -13.29 -23.97
C TRP A 56 -4.12 -12.71 -24.77
N LYS A 57 -5.29 -13.26 -24.53
CA LYS A 57 -6.56 -12.68 -24.94
C LYS A 57 -7.23 -12.14 -23.70
N VAL A 58 -7.44 -10.84 -23.63
CA VAL A 58 -8.28 -10.26 -22.59
C VAL A 58 -9.70 -10.77 -22.81
N ARG A 59 -10.15 -11.71 -21.98
CA ARG A 59 -11.54 -12.17 -21.95
C ARG A 59 -12.17 -11.71 -20.66
N ILE A 60 -13.25 -10.97 -20.77
CA ILE A 60 -14.05 -10.57 -19.63
C ILE A 60 -14.86 -11.78 -19.20
N SER A 61 -14.67 -12.24 -17.96
CA SER A 61 -15.54 -13.26 -17.36
C SER A 61 -16.89 -12.64 -17.03
N GLY A 62 -17.98 -13.39 -17.28
CA GLY A 62 -19.34 -12.94 -16.97
C GLY A 62 -19.57 -12.62 -15.48
N SER A 63 -18.72 -13.16 -14.58
CA SER A 63 -18.74 -12.87 -13.15
C SER A 63 -18.31 -11.44 -12.77
N TYR A 64 -17.70 -10.70 -13.68
CA TYR A 64 -17.27 -9.29 -13.45
C TYR A 64 -18.29 -8.26 -13.95
N ARG A 65 -19.46 -8.68 -14.40
CA ARG A 65 -20.51 -7.75 -14.88
C ARG A 65 -20.98 -6.75 -13.81
N SER A 66 -20.82 -7.09 -12.54
CA SER A 66 -21.17 -6.22 -11.42
C SER A 66 -20.02 -5.29 -10.96
N CYS A 67 -18.79 -5.49 -11.44
CA CYS A 67 -17.66 -4.67 -11.03
C CYS A 67 -17.67 -3.34 -11.81
N LYS A 68 -17.97 -2.25 -11.12
CA LYS A 68 -17.80 -0.90 -11.66
C LYS A 68 -16.34 -0.49 -11.50
N LEU A 69 -15.68 -0.16 -12.62
CA LEU A 69 -14.39 0.51 -12.59
C LEU A 69 -14.63 2.01 -12.43
N ASN A 70 -14.09 2.56 -11.36
CA ASN A 70 -13.94 3.99 -11.20
C ASN A 70 -12.65 4.44 -11.89
N GLU A 71 -12.50 5.74 -12.11
CA GLU A 71 -11.28 6.30 -12.66
C GLU A 71 -10.06 5.96 -11.78
N ALA A 72 -8.92 5.66 -12.41
CA ALA A 72 -7.64 5.48 -11.72
C ALA A 72 -6.82 6.75 -11.92
N LEU A 73 -6.86 7.66 -10.94
CA LEU A 73 -6.29 9.00 -11.04
C LEU A 73 -4.77 9.04 -10.83
N GLY A 74 -4.15 7.91 -10.41
CA GLY A 74 -2.80 7.94 -9.87
C GLY A 74 -2.79 8.62 -8.50
N VAL A 75 -1.79 9.44 -8.21
CA VAL A 75 -1.75 10.29 -7.00
C VAL A 75 -2.52 11.58 -7.26
N ASP A 76 -3.42 11.90 -6.36
CA ASP A 76 -4.04 13.22 -6.29
C ASP A 76 -3.18 14.10 -5.36
N VAL A 77 -2.24 14.83 -5.95
CA VAL A 77 -1.27 15.64 -5.22
C VAL A 77 -1.96 16.70 -4.35
N PRO A 78 -2.93 17.49 -4.84
CA PRO A 78 -3.64 18.47 -4.02
C PRO A 78 -4.35 17.88 -2.79
N ILE A 79 -4.94 16.69 -2.92
CA ILE A 79 -5.58 16.03 -1.77
C ILE A 79 -4.52 15.46 -0.82
N ARG A 80 -3.43 14.89 -1.35
CA ARG A 80 -2.33 14.35 -0.55
C ARG A 80 -1.68 15.41 0.33
N GLU A 81 -1.49 16.63 -0.19
CA GLU A 81 -0.88 17.75 0.53
C GLU A 81 -1.77 18.31 1.64
N LYS A 82 -3.09 18.21 1.54
CA LYS A 82 -4.01 18.66 2.59
C LYS A 82 -3.90 17.87 3.89
N LEU A 83 -3.37 16.66 3.83
CA LEU A 83 -3.29 15.71 4.93
C LEU A 83 -4.68 15.31 5.50
N PRO A 84 -4.78 14.18 6.22
CA PRO A 84 -6.03 13.79 6.86
C PRO A 84 -6.41 14.76 7.98
N SER A 85 -7.72 14.91 8.22
CA SER A 85 -8.21 15.69 9.37
C SER A 85 -7.64 15.13 10.67
N PHE A 86 -7.20 16.05 11.54
CA PHE A 86 -6.70 15.72 12.88
C PHE A 86 -7.79 15.89 13.97
N HIS A 87 -9.03 16.20 13.59
CA HIS A 87 -10.17 16.33 14.48
C HIS A 87 -10.84 14.97 14.71
N PHE A 88 -10.29 14.19 15.61
CA PHE A 88 -10.86 12.92 16.08
C PHE A 88 -10.46 12.73 17.56
N PRO A 89 -11.25 12.02 18.39
CA PRO A 89 -10.94 11.85 19.82
C PRO A 89 -9.69 10.96 20.01
N ILE A 90 -8.90 11.23 21.07
CA ILE A 90 -7.71 10.43 21.44
C ILE A 90 -8.07 8.96 21.71
N SER A 91 -9.31 8.68 22.12
CA SER A 91 -9.78 7.31 22.28
C SER A 91 -9.68 6.47 21.00
N ARG A 92 -9.57 7.12 19.82
CA ARG A 92 -9.32 6.46 18.54
C ARG A 92 -7.83 6.47 18.23
N LYS A 93 -7.25 5.28 18.16
CA LYS A 93 -5.84 5.10 17.80
C LYS A 93 -5.47 5.54 16.37
N ASN A 94 -6.47 5.78 15.53
CA ASN A 94 -6.26 6.19 14.13
C ASN A 94 -7.31 7.21 13.71
N SER A 95 -6.91 8.17 12.87
CA SER A 95 -7.86 9.01 12.15
C SER A 95 -8.61 8.20 11.07
N PRO A 96 -9.76 8.68 10.60
CA PRO A 96 -10.36 8.16 9.36
C PRO A 96 -9.35 8.24 8.20
N PRO A 97 -9.26 7.18 7.36
CA PRO A 97 -8.35 7.19 6.22
C PRO A 97 -8.87 8.11 5.11
N LEU A 98 -7.95 8.84 4.47
CA LEU A 98 -8.19 9.67 3.29
C LEU A 98 -7.54 9.00 2.09
N VAL A 99 -8.31 8.70 1.04
CA VAL A 99 -7.77 8.15 -0.21
C VAL A 99 -7.15 9.28 -1.04
N VAL A 100 -5.86 9.18 -1.32
CA VAL A 100 -5.08 10.19 -2.05
C VAL A 100 -4.48 9.67 -3.35
N GLY A 101 -4.74 8.41 -3.68
CA GLY A 101 -4.28 7.83 -4.95
C GLY A 101 -4.98 6.52 -5.25
N LYS A 102 -5.03 6.18 -6.55
CA LYS A 102 -5.64 4.94 -7.02
C LYS A 102 -5.04 4.47 -8.33
N TRP A 103 -4.77 3.16 -8.41
CA TRP A 103 -4.26 2.47 -9.60
C TRP A 103 -4.96 1.14 -9.79
N TYR A 104 -4.89 0.61 -11.01
CA TYR A 104 -5.24 -0.78 -11.31
C TYR A 104 -3.96 -1.56 -11.63
N ILE A 105 -3.73 -2.61 -10.87
CA ILE A 105 -2.53 -3.45 -10.97
C ILE A 105 -2.92 -4.75 -11.68
N PRO A 106 -2.36 -5.05 -12.86
CA PRO A 106 -2.58 -6.33 -13.53
C PRO A 106 -2.09 -7.50 -12.68
N PHE A 107 -2.79 -8.63 -12.75
CA PHE A 107 -2.49 -9.81 -11.94
C PHE A 107 -1.06 -10.35 -12.13
N ILE A 108 -0.40 -10.06 -13.28
CA ILE A 108 0.97 -10.48 -13.52
C ILE A 108 2.00 -9.86 -12.56
N PHE A 109 1.65 -8.74 -11.92
CA PHE A 109 2.48 -8.07 -10.92
C PHE A 109 2.15 -8.51 -9.48
N VAL A 110 1.19 -9.41 -9.32
CA VAL A 110 0.75 -9.94 -8.02
C VAL A 110 0.76 -11.46 -8.06
N LYS A 111 1.32 -12.11 -7.05
CA LYS A 111 1.40 -13.57 -6.93
C LYS A 111 0.69 -14.00 -5.65
N GLU A 112 -0.45 -14.64 -5.78
CA GLU A 112 -1.15 -15.26 -4.65
C GLU A 112 -0.76 -16.75 -4.54
N SER A 113 -0.14 -17.16 -3.43
CA SER A 113 0.33 -18.55 -3.25
C SER A 113 -0.79 -19.59 -3.25
N ALA A 114 -1.99 -19.20 -2.86
CA ALA A 114 -3.14 -20.10 -2.80
C ALA A 114 -3.72 -20.44 -4.18
N ARG A 115 -3.23 -19.82 -5.27
CA ARG A 115 -3.85 -19.95 -6.59
C ARG A 115 -2.83 -20.20 -7.68
N LYS A 116 -3.17 -21.11 -8.59
CA LYS A 116 -2.43 -21.24 -9.87
C LYS A 116 -2.65 -19.97 -10.72
N VAL A 117 -1.64 -19.53 -11.47
CA VAL A 117 -1.69 -18.32 -12.32
C VAL A 117 -2.93 -18.26 -13.21
N LYS A 118 -3.36 -19.40 -13.82
CA LYS A 118 -4.60 -19.47 -14.60
C LYS A 118 -5.86 -19.17 -13.78
N GLN A 119 -5.91 -19.60 -12.53
CA GLN A 119 -7.05 -19.38 -11.65
C GLN A 119 -7.05 -17.91 -11.14
N GLN A 120 -5.88 -17.38 -10.84
CA GLN A 120 -5.71 -15.98 -10.48
C GLN A 120 -6.16 -15.06 -11.63
N MET A 121 -5.70 -15.31 -12.87
CA MET A 121 -6.13 -14.59 -14.06
C MET A 121 -7.64 -14.58 -14.25
N LYS A 122 -8.31 -15.72 -14.04
CA LYS A 122 -9.76 -15.84 -14.18
C LYS A 122 -10.54 -15.07 -13.11
N LYS A 123 -10.03 -15.02 -11.88
CA LYS A 123 -10.73 -14.42 -10.73
C LYS A 123 -10.36 -12.95 -10.49
N SER A 124 -9.12 -12.61 -10.77
CA SER A 124 -8.59 -11.27 -10.46
C SER A 124 -7.63 -10.84 -11.56
N MET A 125 -8.17 -10.49 -12.72
CA MET A 125 -7.37 -10.01 -13.85
C MET A 125 -6.66 -8.70 -13.49
N PHE A 126 -7.30 -7.87 -12.68
CA PHE A 126 -6.75 -6.66 -12.09
C PHE A 126 -7.03 -6.62 -10.60
N TYR A 127 -6.18 -5.91 -9.90
CA TYR A 127 -6.35 -5.49 -8.51
C TYR A 127 -6.50 -3.98 -8.49
N SER A 128 -7.28 -3.46 -7.57
CA SER A 128 -7.30 -2.04 -7.23
C SER A 128 -6.26 -1.79 -6.16
N MET A 129 -5.37 -0.82 -6.37
CA MET A 129 -4.45 -0.33 -5.35
C MET A 129 -4.83 1.10 -5.01
N THR A 130 -5.07 1.38 -3.74
CA THR A 130 -5.31 2.73 -3.23
C THR A 130 -4.16 3.17 -2.35
N LEU A 131 -3.81 4.44 -2.40
CA LEU A 131 -2.96 5.10 -1.41
C LEU A 131 -3.87 5.82 -0.42
N GLU A 132 -3.78 5.43 0.84
CA GLU A 132 -4.62 5.93 1.92
C GLU A 132 -3.75 6.60 2.98
N GLN A 133 -4.06 7.84 3.35
CA GLN A 133 -3.39 8.57 4.44
C GLN A 133 -4.21 8.48 5.74
N LYS A 134 -3.54 8.34 6.87
CA LYS A 134 -4.13 8.47 8.21
C LYS A 134 -3.10 8.93 9.23
N TRP A 135 -3.58 9.49 10.33
CA TRP A 135 -2.80 9.65 11.55
C TRP A 135 -2.93 8.37 12.38
N GLU A 136 -1.81 7.83 12.86
CA GLU A 136 -1.73 6.63 13.69
C GLU A 136 -1.03 6.97 15.01
N GLU A 137 -1.66 6.61 16.13
CA GLU A 137 -1.10 6.80 17.46
C GLU A 137 0.19 5.99 17.62
N ILE A 138 1.24 6.66 18.06
CA ILE A 138 2.53 6.05 18.42
C ILE A 138 2.80 6.12 19.93
N TYR A 139 2.12 7.04 20.62
CA TYR A 139 2.21 7.20 22.06
C TYR A 139 0.94 7.87 22.60
N SER A 140 0.49 7.44 23.78
CA SER A 140 -0.54 8.15 24.53
C SER A 140 -0.34 7.92 26.03
N CYS A 141 -0.66 8.93 26.83
CA CYS A 141 -0.67 8.83 28.29
C CYS A 141 -1.85 9.59 28.89
N GLY A 142 -2.26 9.17 30.07
CA GLY A 142 -3.17 9.91 30.93
C GLY A 142 -2.41 10.79 31.93
N ARG A 143 -3.04 11.85 32.44
CA ARG A 143 -2.42 12.71 33.45
C ARG A 143 -1.98 11.94 34.70
N ASN A 144 -2.81 11.03 35.18
CA ASN A 144 -2.52 10.23 36.38
C ASN A 144 -1.34 9.24 36.22
N GLU A 145 -0.95 8.95 34.99
CA GLU A 145 0.20 8.08 34.69
C GLU A 145 1.52 8.87 34.69
N HIS A 146 1.43 10.22 34.70
CA HIS A 146 2.59 11.13 34.68
C HIS A 146 3.00 11.64 36.06
N GLU A 147 2.13 11.49 37.08
CA GLU A 147 2.33 12.10 38.43
C GLU A 147 3.43 11.45 39.27
N ASN A 148 4.22 10.54 38.72
CA ASN A 148 5.16 9.74 39.53
C ASN A 148 6.58 10.24 39.53
N GLU A 149 6.95 11.50 39.48
CA GLU A 149 8.34 11.77 39.98
C GLU A 149 8.70 13.23 40.33
N ASN A 150 8.01 14.30 39.94
CA ASN A 150 8.35 15.63 40.51
C ASN A 150 7.21 16.65 40.32
N GLN A 151 6.69 17.18 41.38
CA GLN A 151 5.52 18.10 41.45
C GLN A 151 5.69 19.48 40.80
N ASN A 152 6.75 19.75 40.06
CA ASN A 152 7.02 21.05 39.44
C ASN A 152 7.22 21.03 37.92
N GLU A 153 7.03 19.88 37.25
CA GLU A 153 7.17 19.72 35.79
C GLU A 153 5.89 19.19 35.11
N ASP A 154 4.73 19.46 35.67
CA ASP A 154 3.43 18.91 35.24
C ASP A 154 3.00 19.28 33.81
N ASP A 155 3.73 20.17 33.17
CA ASP A 155 3.35 20.74 31.88
C ASP A 155 4.18 20.25 30.68
N VAL A 156 4.99 19.19 30.84
CA VAL A 156 5.87 18.71 29.79
C VAL A 156 5.74 17.19 29.60
N VAL A 157 5.38 16.77 28.38
CA VAL A 157 5.41 15.35 27.99
C VAL A 157 6.57 15.10 27.04
N ILE A 158 7.44 14.15 27.38
CA ILE A 158 8.53 13.69 26.55
C ILE A 158 8.16 12.33 25.95
N VAL A 159 8.00 12.30 24.64
CA VAL A 159 7.78 11.06 23.86
C VAL A 159 9.11 10.56 23.33
N ASN A 160 9.44 9.30 23.60
CA ASN A 160 10.63 8.66 23.05
C ASN A 160 10.28 7.21 22.68
N VAL A 161 9.90 6.99 21.41
CA VAL A 161 9.38 5.70 20.96
C VAL A 161 10.07 5.23 19.68
N TYR A 162 10.20 3.90 19.55
CA TYR A 162 10.67 3.28 18.32
C TYR A 162 9.49 3.08 17.36
N VAL A 163 9.58 3.64 16.18
CA VAL A 163 8.55 3.53 15.14
C VAL A 163 9.08 2.73 13.97
N GLU A 164 8.43 1.61 13.67
CA GLU A 164 8.72 0.83 12.48
C GLU A 164 8.31 1.61 11.24
N ARG A 165 9.24 1.79 10.30
CA ARG A 165 9.07 2.68 9.15
C ARG A 165 8.22 2.07 8.03
N GLU A 166 8.39 0.77 7.79
CA GLU A 166 7.64 0.01 6.79
C GLU A 166 6.99 -1.20 7.46
N LYS A 167 5.69 -1.39 7.25
CA LYS A 167 4.95 -2.54 7.75
C LYS A 167 4.06 -3.13 6.69
N VAL A 168 4.08 -4.45 6.56
CA VAL A 168 3.23 -5.16 5.60
C VAL A 168 2.25 -6.04 6.34
N LEU A 169 0.98 -6.00 5.93
CA LEU A 169 -0.09 -6.81 6.50
C LEU A 169 -0.76 -7.64 5.40
N ILE A 170 -0.99 -8.91 5.69
CA ILE A 170 -1.80 -9.82 4.87
C ILE A 170 -2.95 -10.31 5.74
N CYS A 171 -4.18 -10.14 5.28
CA CYS A 171 -5.37 -10.50 6.07
C CYS A 171 -5.38 -9.87 7.47
N GLY A 172 -4.87 -8.65 7.62
CA GLY A 172 -4.80 -7.94 8.91
C GLY A 172 -3.66 -8.38 9.86
N MET A 173 -2.88 -9.39 9.48
CA MET A 173 -1.74 -9.88 10.26
C MET A 173 -0.43 -9.37 9.67
N GLU A 174 0.52 -9.06 10.55
CA GLU A 174 1.85 -8.62 10.13
C GLU A 174 2.57 -9.74 9.37
N ALA A 175 3.07 -9.38 8.19
CA ALA A 175 3.75 -10.30 7.32
C ALA A 175 5.26 -10.15 7.40
N THR A 176 5.96 -11.27 7.46
CA THR A 176 7.41 -11.28 7.33
C THR A 176 7.79 -11.11 5.85
N LYS A 177 8.73 -10.20 5.60
CA LYS A 177 9.33 -9.98 4.29
C LYS A 177 10.45 -11.01 4.09
N ASN A 178 10.35 -11.82 3.03
CA ASN A 178 11.53 -12.55 2.57
C ASN A 178 12.49 -11.52 1.96
N GLY A 179 13.69 -11.42 2.54
CA GLY A 179 14.68 -10.41 2.14
C GLY A 179 15.16 -10.49 0.69
N THR A 180 14.84 -11.57 -0.04
CA THR A 180 15.28 -11.81 -1.41
C THR A 180 14.09 -11.75 -2.39
N ILE A 181 14.34 -11.10 -3.52
CA ILE A 181 13.46 -11.17 -4.69
C ILE A 181 13.59 -12.58 -5.27
N ASP A 182 12.48 -13.24 -5.58
CA ASP A 182 12.52 -14.55 -6.22
C ASP A 182 13.03 -14.45 -7.68
N ASN A 183 13.38 -15.59 -8.29
CA ASN A 183 13.90 -15.66 -9.67
C ASN A 183 12.95 -15.06 -10.72
N ASN A 184 11.69 -14.79 -10.36
CA ASN A 184 10.68 -14.17 -11.22
C ASN A 184 10.50 -12.68 -10.93
N GLY A 185 11.31 -12.08 -10.08
CA GLY A 185 11.28 -10.67 -9.74
C GLY A 185 10.17 -10.29 -8.74
N PHE A 186 9.71 -11.24 -7.91
CA PHE A 186 8.71 -10.97 -6.88
C PHE A 186 9.34 -10.93 -5.49
N MET A 187 8.99 -9.91 -4.73
CA MET A 187 9.19 -9.90 -3.30
C MET A 187 8.03 -10.61 -2.62
N LEU A 188 8.32 -11.64 -1.83
CA LEU A 188 7.33 -12.48 -1.16
C LEU A 188 7.12 -12.02 0.29
N PHE A 189 5.88 -11.78 0.64
CA PHE A 189 5.42 -11.50 2.00
C PHE A 189 4.68 -12.73 2.51
N ARG A 190 4.97 -13.16 3.74
CA ARG A 190 4.41 -14.39 4.32
C ARG A 190 3.81 -14.12 5.68
N VAL A 191 2.69 -14.76 5.94
CA VAL A 191 2.04 -14.77 7.25
C VAL A 191 1.63 -16.19 7.60
N TYR A 192 1.76 -16.54 8.87
CA TYR A 192 1.20 -17.75 9.41
C TYR A 192 -0.12 -17.42 10.11
N ASN A 193 -1.21 -18.02 9.65
CA ASN A 193 -2.50 -17.84 10.29
C ASN A 193 -2.67 -18.95 11.36
N PRO A 194 -2.65 -18.62 12.66
CA PRO A 194 -2.73 -19.60 13.74
C PRO A 194 -4.11 -20.28 13.80
N TYR A 195 -5.17 -19.60 13.38
CA TYR A 195 -6.54 -20.12 13.46
C TYR A 195 -6.79 -21.28 12.52
N ASN A 196 -6.28 -21.22 11.30
CA ASN A 196 -6.45 -22.28 10.30
C ASN A 196 -5.15 -23.05 10.01
N LYS A 197 -4.08 -22.80 10.76
CA LYS A 197 -2.75 -23.42 10.61
C LYS A 197 -2.18 -23.35 9.19
N ARG A 198 -2.57 -22.35 8.41
CA ARG A 198 -2.13 -22.18 7.01
C ARG A 198 -1.15 -21.04 6.87
N ARG A 199 -0.15 -21.27 6.04
CA ARG A 199 0.72 -20.19 5.56
C ARG A 199 0.07 -19.53 4.35
N VAL A 200 -0.05 -18.21 4.41
CA VAL A 200 -0.53 -17.40 3.29
C VAL A 200 0.67 -16.56 2.82
N SER A 201 0.89 -16.51 1.53
CA SER A 201 1.88 -15.59 0.97
C SER A 201 1.32 -14.82 -0.21
N VAL A 202 1.75 -13.57 -0.30
CA VAL A 202 1.46 -12.67 -1.41
C VAL A 202 2.80 -12.15 -1.92
N GLY A 203 3.01 -12.21 -3.22
CA GLY A 203 4.17 -11.61 -3.89
C GLY A 203 3.76 -10.36 -4.64
N LEU A 204 4.56 -9.30 -4.51
CA LEU A 204 4.50 -8.13 -5.37
C LEU A 204 5.74 -8.09 -6.25
N SER A 205 5.56 -7.76 -7.52
CA SER A 205 6.68 -7.49 -8.41
C SER A 205 7.56 -6.37 -7.86
N SER A 206 8.88 -6.50 -8.00
CA SER A 206 9.84 -5.45 -7.61
C SER A 206 9.47 -4.09 -8.22
N ALA A 207 8.99 -4.08 -9.47
CA ALA A 207 8.55 -2.85 -10.14
C ALA A 207 7.41 -2.14 -9.39
N ILE A 208 6.47 -2.88 -8.79
CA ILE A 208 5.40 -2.28 -7.97
C ILE A 208 5.97 -1.70 -6.68
N ILE A 209 6.88 -2.42 -6.01
CA ILE A 209 7.48 -1.97 -4.76
C ILE A 209 8.35 -0.73 -4.99
N GLU A 210 9.14 -0.72 -6.06
CA GLU A 210 9.95 0.44 -6.45
C GLU A 210 9.08 1.66 -6.76
N ASN A 211 7.95 1.45 -7.47
CA ASN A 211 7.00 2.54 -7.72
C ASN A 211 6.36 3.05 -6.42
N MET A 212 5.97 2.17 -5.51
CA MET A 212 5.43 2.58 -4.20
C MET A 212 6.45 3.45 -3.44
N ARG A 213 7.70 3.03 -3.38
CA ARG A 213 8.77 3.79 -2.74
C ARG A 213 9.01 5.13 -3.41
N TRP A 214 9.07 5.15 -4.73
CA TRP A 214 9.21 6.40 -5.47
C TRP A 214 8.06 7.38 -5.18
N VAL A 215 6.81 6.89 -5.14
CA VAL A 215 5.64 7.70 -4.76
C VAL A 215 5.78 8.25 -3.34
N GLU A 216 6.30 7.45 -2.40
CA GLU A 216 6.52 7.87 -1.02
C GLU A 216 7.64 8.90 -0.90
N GLU A 217 8.75 8.70 -1.62
CA GLU A 217 9.86 9.66 -1.69
C GLU A 217 9.40 11.02 -2.23
N GLN A 218 8.54 11.03 -3.27
CA GLN A 218 7.91 12.26 -3.76
C GLN A 218 7.00 12.92 -2.71
N GLY A 219 6.42 12.15 -1.80
CA GLY A 219 5.66 12.64 -0.64
C GLY A 219 6.51 13.07 0.55
N GLY A 220 7.84 13.02 0.40
CA GLY A 220 8.80 13.40 1.43
C GLY A 220 9.17 12.28 2.40
N TRP A 221 8.80 11.02 2.10
CA TRP A 221 9.28 9.91 2.92
C TRP A 221 10.78 9.73 2.72
N VAL A 222 11.51 9.63 3.82
CA VAL A 222 12.96 9.54 3.80
C VAL A 222 13.38 8.08 3.93
N TYR A 223 14.04 7.55 2.92
CA TYR A 223 14.69 6.25 3.00
C TYR A 223 15.84 6.28 4.03
N GLY A 224 16.08 5.21 4.76
CA GLY A 224 17.16 5.14 5.75
C GLY A 224 17.56 3.71 6.09
N ASN A 225 18.75 3.57 6.65
CA ASN A 225 19.38 2.30 6.98
C ASN A 225 18.83 1.67 8.26
N GLY A 226 17.56 1.43 8.39
CA GLY A 226 17.00 0.78 9.57
C GLY A 226 15.52 0.47 9.41
N ARG A 227 15.11 -0.63 10.06
CA ARG A 227 13.70 -1.01 10.10
C ARG A 227 12.90 -0.02 10.95
N GLU A 228 13.50 0.46 12.02
CA GLU A 228 12.89 1.34 13.00
C GLU A 228 13.62 2.68 13.09
N ARG A 229 12.91 3.69 13.51
CA ARG A 229 13.47 5.00 13.84
C ARG A 229 12.93 5.45 15.20
N VAL A 230 13.82 6.02 16.00
CA VAL A 230 13.41 6.70 17.23
C VAL A 230 12.72 8.00 16.86
N VAL A 231 11.54 8.21 17.41
CA VAL A 231 10.81 9.47 17.37
C VAL A 231 10.87 10.07 18.77
N THR A 232 11.52 11.24 18.87
CA THR A 232 11.59 12.01 20.10
C THR A 232 10.84 13.32 19.90
N VAL A 233 9.85 13.56 20.77
CA VAL A 233 9.05 14.80 20.77
C VAL A 233 8.97 15.29 22.19
N LYS A 234 9.18 16.60 22.38
CA LYS A 234 8.92 17.30 23.64
C LYS A 234 7.78 18.27 23.40
N GLU A 235 6.69 18.08 24.12
CA GLU A 235 5.52 18.96 24.04
C GLU A 235 5.27 19.58 25.41
N GLU A 236 5.04 20.89 25.42
CA GLU A 236 4.70 21.65 26.62
C GLU A 236 3.21 21.98 26.58
N VAL A 237 2.53 21.80 27.71
CA VAL A 237 1.13 22.17 27.84
C VAL A 237 1.02 23.71 27.83
N THR A 238 0.48 24.24 26.74
CA THR A 238 0.32 25.69 26.59
C THR A 238 -1.01 26.24 27.15
N CYS A 239 -1.91 25.35 27.55
CA CYS A 239 -3.24 25.71 28.06
C CYS A 239 -3.35 25.52 29.57
N GLN A 240 -3.86 26.53 30.27
CA GLN A 240 -4.18 26.49 31.71
C GLN A 240 -5.33 25.53 32.07
N ASN A 241 -5.89 24.82 31.06
CA ASN A 241 -6.96 23.85 31.25
C ASN A 241 -6.41 22.50 31.68
N GLU A 242 -7.06 21.87 32.61
CA GLU A 242 -6.75 20.51 33.04
C GLU A 242 -6.87 19.56 31.85
N TRP A 243 -5.75 19.02 31.36
CA TRP A 243 -5.76 17.97 30.36
C TRP A 243 -5.93 16.60 31.06
N ASN A 244 -6.63 15.68 30.41
CA ASN A 244 -6.83 14.32 30.90
C ASN A 244 -5.98 13.30 30.15
N ARG A 245 -5.75 13.54 28.85
CA ARG A 245 -5.02 12.63 27.98
C ARG A 245 -4.16 13.40 26.98
N PHE A 246 -3.00 12.82 26.69
CA PHE A 246 -2.11 13.25 25.64
C PHE A 246 -2.00 12.14 24.58
N GLY A 247 -1.92 12.51 23.32
CA GLY A 247 -1.70 11.58 22.21
C GLY A 247 -0.72 12.13 21.17
N CYS A 248 0.26 11.31 20.79
CA CYS A 248 1.23 11.59 19.74
C CYS A 248 0.99 10.67 18.55
N TYR A 249 0.93 11.24 17.34
CA TYR A 249 0.52 10.55 16.12
C TYR A 249 1.53 10.78 15.00
N VAL A 250 1.78 9.72 14.23
CA VAL A 250 2.59 9.77 13.01
C VAL A 250 1.69 9.70 11.77
N LEU A 251 2.08 10.39 10.70
CA LEU A 251 1.41 10.22 9.40
C LEU A 251 1.80 8.87 8.81
N VAL A 252 0.78 8.09 8.45
CA VAL A 252 0.95 6.80 7.75
C VAL A 252 0.30 6.89 6.37
N GLU A 253 1.05 6.52 5.35
CA GLU A 253 0.57 6.28 4.00
C GLU A 253 0.54 4.78 3.74
N SER A 254 -0.61 4.27 3.30
CA SER A 254 -0.86 2.85 3.13
C SER A 254 -1.25 2.53 1.71
N PHE A 255 -0.46 1.69 1.04
CA PHE A 255 -0.89 1.06 -0.22
C PHE A 255 -1.75 -0.15 0.08
N CYS A 256 -3.02 -0.05 -0.26
CA CYS A 256 -4.01 -1.10 -0.03
C CYS A 256 -4.34 -1.80 -1.35
N LEU A 257 -3.84 -3.02 -1.52
CA LEU A 257 -4.13 -3.86 -2.67
C LEU A 257 -5.40 -4.67 -2.43
N ARG A 258 -6.42 -4.47 -3.27
CA ARG A 258 -7.70 -5.16 -3.19
C ARG A 258 -8.04 -5.85 -4.50
N THR A 259 -8.74 -6.98 -4.41
CA THR A 259 -9.43 -7.55 -5.56
C THR A 259 -10.54 -6.60 -6.03
N LEU A 260 -11.04 -6.76 -7.24
CA LEU A 260 -12.10 -5.87 -7.78
C LEU A 260 -13.43 -5.99 -7.01
N ASP A 261 -13.65 -7.10 -6.32
CA ASP A 261 -14.79 -7.29 -5.39
C ASP A 261 -14.54 -6.65 -4.00
N GLY A 262 -13.45 -5.89 -3.82
CA GLY A 262 -13.14 -5.12 -2.62
C GLY A 262 -12.35 -5.85 -1.53
N LYS A 263 -12.09 -7.16 -1.68
CA LYS A 263 -11.34 -7.92 -0.68
C LYS A 263 -9.89 -7.44 -0.58
N LEU A 264 -9.45 -7.06 0.62
CA LEU A 264 -8.07 -6.69 0.90
C LEU A 264 -7.15 -7.91 0.78
N VAL A 265 -6.14 -7.80 -0.08
CA VAL A 265 -5.11 -8.82 -0.33
C VAL A 265 -3.85 -8.53 0.46
N LEU A 266 -3.40 -7.28 0.41
CA LEU A 266 -2.20 -6.83 1.07
C LEU A 266 -2.33 -5.34 1.40
N ARG A 267 -1.77 -4.93 2.52
CA ARG A 267 -1.57 -3.54 2.91
C ARG A 267 -0.11 -3.32 3.21
N TYR A 268 0.48 -2.26 2.64
CA TYR A 268 1.86 -1.86 2.86
C TYR A 268 1.87 -0.44 3.42
N ASP A 269 2.27 -0.30 4.68
CA ASP A 269 2.30 0.96 5.41
C ASP A 269 3.69 1.58 5.37
N PHE A 270 3.75 2.87 5.07
CA PHE A 270 4.91 3.74 5.19
C PHE A 270 4.64 4.79 6.26
N ARG A 271 5.49 4.86 7.28
CA ARG A 271 5.37 5.83 8.38
C ARG A 271 6.34 6.98 8.17
N HIS A 272 5.81 8.18 8.07
CA HIS A 272 6.56 9.43 7.91
C HIS A 272 7.01 9.91 9.29
N THR A 273 8.07 9.32 9.85
CA THR A 273 8.55 9.59 11.21
C THR A 273 8.98 11.04 11.48
N HIS A 274 9.00 11.88 10.46
CA HIS A 274 9.24 13.33 10.54
C HIS A 274 7.94 14.15 10.48
N LYS A 275 6.79 13.51 10.19
CA LYS A 275 5.48 14.16 10.19
C LYS A 275 4.69 13.69 11.41
N ILE A 276 4.90 14.40 12.50
CA ILE A 276 4.30 14.11 13.81
C ILE A 276 3.30 15.19 14.16
N LYS A 277 2.23 14.82 14.82
CA LYS A 277 1.27 15.73 15.45
C LYS A 277 0.91 15.23 16.83
N CYS A 278 0.83 16.15 17.77
CA CYS A 278 0.39 15.90 19.13
C CYS A 278 -0.92 16.64 19.42
N LYS A 279 -1.66 16.14 20.37
CA LYS A 279 -2.84 16.80 20.91
C LYS A 279 -3.12 16.40 22.35
N TRP A 280 -3.84 17.27 23.01
CA TRP A 280 -4.28 17.16 24.39
C TRP A 280 -5.82 17.14 24.41
N GLU A 281 -6.42 16.31 25.27
CA GLU A 281 -7.85 16.24 25.55
C GLU A 281 -8.10 16.17 27.06
#